data_332dd27599253e73a56305d5aae85df6
#
_entry.id   332dd27599253e73a56305d5aae85df6
#
_cell.length_a   1.000
_cell.length_b   1.000
_cell.length_c   1.000
_cell.angle_alpha   90.00
_cell.angle_beta   90.00
_cell.angle_gamma   90.00
#
_symmetry.space_group_name_H-M   'P 1'
#
loop_
_entity.id
_entity.type
_entity.pdbx_description
1 polymer ?
#
loop_
_entity_poly.entity_id
_entity_poly.type
_entity_poly.pdbx_seq_one_letter_code
_entity_poly.pdbx_strand_id
1 'polypeptide(L)'
;MYTFSARTTRYGSGGYGHCPTLHTTARVDSTAYTSAVNVIERVEAIVRDVVATVVMPSFRALRPEDIESKDTPGDPDDLVTVIDTAAERYLIEALSDVVPSAAFIGEEGVAHNPSLLDSLLVSRAAWLIDPIDGTKNFAQGHPDFGVMLALVEAGQTRASWMAVPAARPSGYTVVAERGAGTRIDGRRINPSPPAQTLPRGTVHTRMMPAESARQVVDRLRNRHEPRASTGAAATEYSAIIRGDKDFVIYYRLLPWDHAPGTLAVTEAGGAALHLDGSPYSLRSPNQVTIVAASRELAETVRAWLT
;
A
#
# COMPACT_ATOMS: atom_id res chain seq x y z
N MET A 1 41.22 -0.97 -0.62
CA MET A 1 42.13 -1.99 -1.12
C MET A 1 42.50 -2.89 0.07
N TYR A 2 41.71 -3.93 0.33
CA TYR A 2 42.00 -4.92 1.38
C TYR A 2 41.90 -6.31 0.75
N THR A 3 43.02 -6.99 0.70
CA THR A 3 43.20 -8.34 0.17
C THR A 3 42.88 -9.37 1.24
N PHE A 4 41.99 -10.32 0.96
CA PHE A 4 41.76 -11.52 1.76
C PHE A 4 42.69 -12.62 1.29
N SER A 5 43.54 -13.13 2.21
CA SER A 5 44.38 -14.31 2.01
C SER A 5 43.66 -15.52 2.63
N ALA A 6 43.33 -16.51 1.82
CA ALA A 6 42.81 -17.80 2.28
C ALA A 6 44.01 -18.72 2.64
N ARG A 7 44.08 -19.23 3.87
CA ARG A 7 44.96 -20.36 4.27
C ARG A 7 44.11 -21.62 4.35
N THR A 8 44.44 -22.56 3.51
CA THR A 8 44.00 -23.96 3.59
C THR A 8 44.80 -24.71 4.65
N THR A 9 44.13 -25.34 5.61
CA THR A 9 44.75 -26.29 6.53
C THR A 9 44.14 -27.67 6.34
N ARG A 10 44.97 -28.67 6.14
CA ARG A 10 44.63 -30.09 5.93
C ARG A 10 44.11 -30.73 7.23
N TYR A 11 43.09 -31.55 7.10
CA TYR A 11 42.54 -32.37 8.17
C TYR A 11 43.41 -33.62 8.40
N GLY A 12 43.74 -33.85 9.66
CA GLY A 12 44.24 -35.12 10.19
C GLY A 12 43.13 -35.83 10.96
N SER A 13 43.04 -37.13 10.78
CA SER A 13 42.05 -38.06 11.32
C SER A 13 42.21 -38.27 12.84
N GLY A 14 41.09 -38.28 13.57
CA GLY A 14 40.97 -38.97 14.86
C GLY A 14 40.19 -38.21 15.95
N GLY A 15 39.13 -38.81 16.48
CA GLY A 15 38.62 -38.53 17.81
C GLY A 15 37.16 -38.05 17.89
N TYR A 16 36.28 -38.93 18.40
CA TYR A 16 34.93 -38.58 18.83
C TYR A 16 34.96 -37.54 19.94
N GLY A 17 34.46 -36.34 19.66
CA GLY A 17 34.34 -35.27 20.65
C GLY A 17 32.94 -34.65 20.58
N HIS A 18 32.29 -34.55 21.73
CA HIS A 18 31.00 -33.92 21.96
C HIS A 18 30.88 -32.57 21.24
N CYS A 19 29.82 -32.40 20.47
CA CYS A 19 29.39 -31.13 19.89
C CYS A 19 28.69 -30.30 20.98
N PRO A 20 29.20 -29.12 21.37
CA PRO A 20 28.44 -28.21 22.23
C PRO A 20 27.38 -27.51 21.38
N THR A 21 26.12 -27.73 21.70
CA THR A 21 24.97 -26.97 21.17
C THR A 21 25.12 -25.49 21.59
N LEU A 22 25.60 -24.67 20.67
CA LEU A 22 25.55 -23.22 20.83
C LEU A 22 24.07 -22.77 20.67
N HIS A 23 23.37 -22.64 21.79
CA HIS A 23 22.15 -21.86 21.84
C HIS A 23 22.51 -20.37 21.72
N THR A 24 22.60 -19.88 20.48
CA THR A 24 22.62 -18.43 20.25
C THR A 24 21.20 -17.90 20.42
N THR A 25 20.84 -17.55 21.63
CA THR A 25 19.68 -16.69 21.87
C THR A 25 20.01 -15.31 21.33
N ALA A 26 19.56 -15.00 20.12
CA ALA A 26 19.56 -13.63 19.64
C ALA A 26 18.74 -12.80 20.64
N ARG A 27 19.40 -11.96 21.44
CA ARG A 27 18.73 -10.93 22.21
C ARG A 27 18.10 -9.98 21.21
N VAL A 28 16.78 -10.04 21.09
CA VAL A 28 16.00 -8.99 20.40
C VAL A 28 16.27 -7.71 21.20
N ASP A 29 16.84 -6.71 20.53
CA ASP A 29 17.14 -5.43 21.14
C ASP A 29 15.81 -4.77 21.53
N SER A 30 15.52 -4.74 22.83
CA SER A 30 14.26 -4.20 23.37
C SER A 30 14.10 -2.71 23.07
N THR A 31 15.21 -1.99 22.85
CA THR A 31 15.20 -0.56 22.50
C THR A 31 14.71 -0.34 21.07
N ALA A 32 15.10 -1.21 20.12
CA ALA A 32 14.61 -1.14 18.73
C ALA A 32 13.11 -1.46 18.64
N TYR A 33 12.64 -2.44 19.42
CA TYR A 33 11.21 -2.79 19.47
C TYR A 33 10.37 -1.66 20.08
N THR A 34 10.82 -1.05 21.18
CA THR A 34 10.12 0.08 21.83
C THR A 34 10.06 1.32 20.91
N SER A 35 11.12 1.58 20.12
CA SER A 35 11.13 2.69 19.15
C SER A 35 10.20 2.45 17.97
N ALA A 36 10.10 1.22 17.47
CA ALA A 36 9.22 0.86 16.36
C ALA A 36 7.73 0.98 16.71
N VAL A 37 7.32 0.48 17.88
CA VAL A 37 5.93 0.63 18.40
C VAL A 37 5.57 2.11 18.50
N ASN A 38 6.49 2.96 18.95
CA ASN A 38 6.26 4.39 19.07
C ASN A 38 6.02 5.05 17.68
N VAL A 39 6.73 4.62 16.60
CA VAL A 39 6.53 5.17 15.25
C VAL A 39 5.12 4.82 14.72
N ILE A 40 4.70 3.56 14.85
CA ILE A 40 3.37 3.12 14.35
C ILE A 40 2.24 3.91 15.03
N GLU A 41 2.25 3.98 16.35
CA GLU A 41 1.21 4.67 17.12
C GLU A 41 1.23 6.19 16.88
N ARG A 42 2.42 6.78 16.77
CA ARG A 42 2.59 8.20 16.52
C ARG A 42 2.05 8.60 15.15
N VAL A 43 2.34 7.82 14.11
CA VAL A 43 1.82 8.08 12.77
C VAL A 43 0.31 7.85 12.69
N GLU A 44 -0.21 6.82 13.37
CA GLU A 44 -1.66 6.61 13.45
C GLU A 44 -2.37 7.80 14.11
N ALA A 45 -1.77 8.40 15.14
CA ALA A 45 -2.29 9.63 15.76
C ALA A 45 -2.25 10.82 14.78
N ILE A 46 -1.17 11.00 14.01
CA ILE A 46 -1.04 12.05 12.98
C ILE A 46 -2.11 11.87 11.88
N VAL A 47 -2.31 10.64 11.39
CA VAL A 47 -3.36 10.34 10.40
C VAL A 47 -4.75 10.65 10.93
N ARG A 48 -5.02 10.30 12.19
CA ARG A 48 -6.30 10.63 12.84
C ARG A 48 -6.50 12.13 12.97
N ASP A 49 -5.44 12.86 13.28
CA ASP A 49 -5.50 14.31 13.48
C ASP A 49 -5.73 15.06 12.16
N VAL A 50 -4.98 14.75 11.08
CA VAL A 50 -5.23 15.36 9.75
C VAL A 50 -6.64 15.07 9.25
N VAL A 51 -7.14 13.84 9.46
CA VAL A 51 -8.51 13.48 9.12
C VAL A 51 -9.52 14.35 9.88
N ALA A 52 -9.33 14.51 11.18
CA ALA A 52 -10.27 15.25 12.04
C ALA A 52 -10.22 16.77 11.82
N THR A 53 -9.02 17.33 11.55
CA THR A 53 -8.80 18.79 11.55
C THR A 53 -8.76 19.41 10.16
N VAL A 54 -8.40 18.64 9.11
CA VAL A 54 -8.25 19.13 7.74
C VAL A 54 -9.29 18.50 6.81
N VAL A 55 -9.35 17.16 6.75
CA VAL A 55 -10.11 16.45 5.73
C VAL A 55 -11.62 16.48 6.02
N MET A 56 -12.06 15.97 7.16
CA MET A 56 -13.49 15.83 7.46
C MET A 56 -14.26 17.15 7.62
N PRO A 57 -13.68 18.24 8.14
CA PRO A 57 -14.39 19.54 8.15
C PRO A 57 -14.75 20.05 6.76
N SER A 58 -13.98 19.67 5.72
CA SER A 58 -14.19 20.09 4.34
C SER A 58 -15.04 19.11 3.53
N PHE A 59 -15.24 17.90 4.04
CA PHE A 59 -16.08 16.90 3.36
C PHE A 59 -17.52 17.37 3.21
N ARG A 60 -18.02 17.44 1.98
CA ARG A 60 -19.34 18.00 1.60
C ARG A 60 -19.49 19.50 1.85
N ALA A 61 -18.38 20.21 2.02
CA ALA A 61 -18.35 21.65 2.22
C ALA A 61 -17.51 22.39 1.17
N LEU A 62 -16.97 21.70 0.18
CA LEU A 62 -16.20 22.27 -0.92
C LEU A 62 -17.09 23.15 -1.80
N ARG A 63 -16.51 24.26 -2.27
CA ARG A 63 -17.10 25.12 -3.29
C ARG A 63 -16.47 24.80 -4.65
N PRO A 64 -17.10 25.15 -5.79
CA PRO A 64 -16.53 24.90 -7.11
C PRO A 64 -15.11 25.44 -7.30
N GLU A 65 -14.79 26.58 -6.72
CA GLU A 65 -13.46 27.22 -6.77
C GLU A 65 -12.39 26.49 -5.94
N ASP A 66 -12.78 25.55 -5.10
CA ASP A 66 -11.87 24.75 -4.30
C ASP A 66 -11.38 23.48 -5.04
N ILE A 67 -11.86 23.26 -6.29
CA ILE A 67 -11.62 22.06 -7.09
C ILE A 67 -10.97 22.43 -8.42
N GLU A 68 -9.86 21.76 -8.76
CA GLU A 68 -9.15 21.94 -10.03
C GLU A 68 -8.94 20.57 -10.73
N SER A 69 -8.74 20.60 -12.06
CA SER A 69 -8.32 19.43 -12.84
C SER A 69 -6.79 19.39 -12.94
N LYS A 70 -6.20 18.21 -12.78
CA LYS A 70 -4.74 18.02 -12.94
C LYS A 70 -4.28 17.91 -14.39
N ASP A 71 -5.20 17.94 -15.37
CA ASP A 71 -4.89 17.78 -16.81
C ASP A 71 -4.07 16.52 -17.14
N THR A 72 -4.25 15.45 -16.37
CA THR A 72 -3.55 14.18 -16.57
C THR A 72 -3.97 13.52 -17.88
N PRO A 73 -3.02 13.24 -18.82
CA PRO A 73 -3.34 12.62 -20.10
C PRO A 73 -4.10 11.31 -19.95
N GLY A 74 -5.29 11.21 -20.57
CA GLY A 74 -6.15 10.03 -20.52
C GLY A 74 -6.98 9.89 -19.25
N ASP A 75 -6.92 10.85 -18.35
CA ASP A 75 -7.68 10.88 -17.10
C ASP A 75 -8.36 12.24 -16.87
N PRO A 76 -9.50 12.52 -17.53
CA PRO A 76 -10.22 13.78 -17.36
C PRO A 76 -10.87 13.94 -15.97
N ASP A 77 -10.89 12.87 -15.19
CA ASP A 77 -11.46 12.85 -13.83
C ASP A 77 -10.38 12.95 -12.74
N ASP A 78 -9.12 13.22 -13.12
CA ASP A 78 -8.04 13.46 -12.17
C ASP A 78 -8.18 14.88 -11.62
N LEU A 79 -8.67 14.96 -10.39
CA LEU A 79 -8.98 16.20 -9.69
C LEU A 79 -8.01 16.42 -8.54
N VAL A 80 -7.84 17.69 -8.20
CA VAL A 80 -7.19 18.12 -6.95
C VAL A 80 -8.08 19.14 -6.26
N THR A 81 -8.09 19.14 -4.96
CA THR A 81 -8.74 20.19 -4.18
C THR A 81 -7.72 20.94 -3.32
N VAL A 82 -8.09 22.11 -2.86
CA VAL A 82 -7.28 22.87 -1.89
C VAL A 82 -7.00 22.05 -0.61
N ILE A 83 -7.83 21.04 -0.35
CA ILE A 83 -7.70 20.17 0.82
C ILE A 83 -6.62 19.13 0.61
N ASP A 84 -6.43 18.57 -0.60
CA ASP A 84 -5.33 17.66 -0.93
C ASP A 84 -4.00 18.33 -0.59
N THR A 85 -3.77 19.54 -1.09
CA THR A 85 -2.56 20.33 -0.82
C THR A 85 -2.40 20.66 0.67
N ALA A 86 -3.48 21.03 1.36
CA ALA A 86 -3.45 21.35 2.78
C ALA A 86 -3.14 20.12 3.64
N ALA A 87 -3.74 18.95 3.31
CA ALA A 87 -3.51 17.70 4.00
C ALA A 87 -2.09 17.16 3.77
N GLU A 88 -1.58 17.22 2.52
CA GLU A 88 -0.19 16.82 2.23
C GLU A 88 0.81 17.67 3.03
N ARG A 89 0.65 18.98 3.03
CA ARG A 89 1.51 19.88 3.81
C ARG A 89 1.47 19.55 5.31
N TYR A 90 0.27 19.38 5.87
CA TYR A 90 0.10 18.98 7.27
C TYR A 90 0.86 17.69 7.60
N LEU A 91 0.70 16.67 6.75
CA LEU A 91 1.35 15.37 6.92
C LEU A 91 2.87 15.49 6.85
N ILE A 92 3.41 16.25 5.89
CA ILE A 92 4.86 16.48 5.77
C ILE A 92 5.42 17.16 7.05
N GLU A 93 4.75 18.20 7.54
CA GLU A 93 5.16 18.89 8.76
C GLU A 93 5.13 17.95 9.97
N ALA A 94 4.04 17.22 10.18
CA ALA A 94 3.88 16.34 11.34
C ALA A 94 4.78 15.10 11.30
N LEU A 95 5.12 14.57 10.11
CA LEU A 95 5.98 13.41 9.94
C LEU A 95 7.49 13.74 9.96
N SER A 96 7.86 15.00 9.81
CA SER A 96 9.27 15.45 9.74
C SER A 96 10.10 15.02 10.97
N ASP A 97 9.47 15.02 12.15
CA ASP A 97 10.09 14.64 13.42
C ASP A 97 9.95 13.14 13.75
N VAL A 98 9.20 12.36 12.92
CA VAL A 98 9.01 10.92 13.15
C VAL A 98 10.18 10.12 12.60
N VAL A 99 10.58 10.42 11.35
CA VAL A 99 11.77 9.87 10.70
C VAL A 99 12.50 11.03 10.01
N PRO A 100 13.35 11.79 10.73
CA PRO A 100 13.90 13.06 10.24
C PRO A 100 14.73 12.96 8.95
N SER A 101 15.25 11.78 8.62
CA SER A 101 16.05 11.55 7.41
C SER A 101 15.23 11.02 6.22
N ALA A 102 13.93 10.83 6.36
CA ALA A 102 13.08 10.33 5.29
C ALA A 102 12.81 11.41 4.24
N ALA A 103 12.86 11.03 2.97
CA ALA A 103 12.35 11.86 1.89
C ALA A 103 10.81 11.87 1.90
N PHE A 104 10.20 12.93 1.40
CA PHE A 104 8.76 13.02 1.24
C PHE A 104 8.39 12.93 -0.24
N ILE A 105 7.51 11.99 -0.57
CA ILE A 105 7.03 11.71 -1.92
C ILE A 105 5.51 11.70 -1.85
N GLY A 106 4.92 12.88 -1.96
CA GLY A 106 3.48 13.06 -1.96
C GLY A 106 2.94 13.18 -3.37
N GLU A 107 1.68 12.84 -3.56
CA GLU A 107 1.01 12.94 -4.85
C GLU A 107 1.07 14.37 -5.41
N GLU A 108 0.71 15.37 -4.59
CA GLU A 108 0.66 16.75 -5.02
C GLU A 108 2.08 17.33 -5.24
N GLY A 109 3.02 16.94 -4.39
CA GLY A 109 4.43 17.30 -4.57
C GLY A 109 4.98 16.74 -5.88
N VAL A 110 4.69 15.50 -6.25
CA VAL A 110 5.12 14.86 -7.50
C VAL A 110 4.42 15.47 -8.71
N ALA A 111 3.15 15.85 -8.61
CA ALA A 111 2.45 16.56 -9.68
C ALA A 111 3.15 17.89 -10.06
N HIS A 112 3.71 18.60 -9.06
CA HIS A 112 4.50 19.82 -9.27
C HIS A 112 5.95 19.55 -9.66
N ASN A 113 6.56 18.49 -9.11
CA ASN A 113 7.96 18.12 -9.34
C ASN A 113 8.12 16.59 -9.48
N PRO A 114 7.99 16.04 -10.69
CA PRO A 114 8.11 14.60 -10.94
C PRO A 114 9.43 13.97 -10.49
N SER A 115 10.53 14.77 -10.37
CA SER A 115 11.82 14.25 -9.92
C SER A 115 11.85 13.79 -8.46
N LEU A 116 10.82 14.12 -7.66
CA LEU A 116 10.67 13.57 -6.31
C LEU A 116 10.57 12.05 -6.30
N LEU A 117 10.06 11.43 -7.37
CA LEU A 117 10.03 9.97 -7.52
C LEU A 117 11.44 9.35 -7.54
N ASP A 118 12.45 10.07 -8.03
CA ASP A 118 13.83 9.57 -8.05
C ASP A 118 14.35 9.36 -6.61
N SER A 119 13.85 10.15 -5.65
CA SER A 119 14.18 10.02 -4.24
C SER A 119 13.78 8.66 -3.66
N LEU A 120 12.73 8.00 -4.20
CA LEU A 120 12.33 6.66 -3.79
C LEU A 120 13.42 5.60 -4.03
N LEU A 121 14.27 5.85 -5.04
CA LEU A 121 15.31 4.91 -5.47
C LEU A 121 16.62 5.09 -4.69
N VAL A 122 16.89 6.30 -4.17
CA VAL A 122 18.18 6.66 -3.58
C VAL A 122 18.11 6.93 -2.07
N SER A 123 16.94 7.24 -1.53
CA SER A 123 16.77 7.52 -0.11
C SER A 123 16.80 6.25 0.73
N ARG A 124 17.43 6.32 1.90
CA ARG A 124 17.41 5.24 2.89
C ARG A 124 16.00 5.00 3.45
N ALA A 125 15.25 6.09 3.63
CA ALA A 125 13.86 6.06 4.04
C ALA A 125 13.06 7.11 3.26
N ALA A 126 11.78 6.84 3.00
CA ALA A 126 10.86 7.77 2.36
C ALA A 126 9.44 7.58 2.90
N TRP A 127 8.71 8.68 2.99
CA TRP A 127 7.27 8.69 3.16
C TRP A 127 6.61 8.76 1.79
N LEU A 128 5.66 7.87 1.53
CA LEU A 128 4.71 7.96 0.43
C LEU A 128 3.41 8.50 1.01
N ILE A 129 2.85 9.52 0.37
CA ILE A 129 1.67 10.25 0.86
C ILE A 129 0.67 10.40 -0.28
N ASP A 130 -0.53 9.88 -0.07
CA ASP A 130 -1.73 10.26 -0.79
C ASP A 130 -2.64 10.98 0.21
N PRO A 131 -2.77 12.31 0.10
CA PRO A 131 -3.52 13.10 1.08
C PRO A 131 -5.01 12.85 1.02
N ILE A 132 -5.57 12.63 -0.18
CA ILE A 132 -6.97 12.26 -0.40
C ILE A 132 -7.07 11.30 -1.59
N ASP A 133 -6.87 10.02 -1.34
CA ASP A 133 -7.16 8.97 -2.31
C ASP A 133 -8.66 8.98 -2.66
N GLY A 134 -8.96 9.05 -3.95
CA GLY A 134 -10.32 9.21 -4.43
C GLY A 134 -10.83 10.66 -4.37
N THR A 135 -10.01 11.65 -4.74
CA THR A 135 -10.33 13.08 -4.75
C THR A 135 -11.67 13.40 -5.46
N LYS A 136 -11.98 12.69 -6.56
CA LYS A 136 -13.28 12.82 -7.24
C LYS A 136 -14.45 12.48 -6.33
N ASN A 137 -14.36 11.39 -5.58
CA ASN A 137 -15.38 10.97 -4.62
C ASN A 137 -15.53 12.01 -3.51
N PHE A 138 -14.40 12.45 -2.96
CA PHE A 138 -14.37 13.48 -1.93
C PHE A 138 -15.04 14.78 -2.42
N ALA A 139 -14.67 15.27 -3.60
CA ALA A 139 -15.23 16.46 -4.20
C ALA A 139 -16.76 16.35 -4.44
N GLN A 140 -17.24 15.16 -4.79
CA GLN A 140 -18.66 14.86 -4.99
C GLN A 140 -19.43 14.54 -3.69
N GLY A 141 -18.76 14.53 -2.53
CA GLY A 141 -19.37 14.18 -1.24
C GLY A 141 -19.71 12.69 -1.11
N HIS A 142 -19.07 11.82 -1.93
CA HIS A 142 -19.19 10.37 -1.83
C HIS A 142 -18.27 9.83 -0.74
N PRO A 143 -18.69 8.82 0.08
CA PRO A 143 -17.92 8.38 1.25
C PRO A 143 -16.70 7.51 0.93
N ASP A 144 -16.54 7.03 -0.29
CA ASP A 144 -15.43 6.16 -0.70
C ASP A 144 -14.20 6.99 -1.06
N PHE A 145 -13.49 7.47 -0.06
CA PHE A 145 -12.20 8.14 -0.16
C PHE A 145 -11.36 7.82 1.08
N GLY A 146 -10.06 8.10 1.01
CA GLY A 146 -9.17 7.84 2.13
C GLY A 146 -7.98 8.76 2.22
N VAL A 147 -7.18 8.61 3.29
CA VAL A 147 -5.82 9.14 3.43
C VAL A 147 -4.89 7.97 3.47
N MET A 148 -3.87 7.93 2.60
CA MET A 148 -2.95 6.81 2.51
C MET A 148 -1.52 7.24 2.78
N LEU A 149 -0.84 6.49 3.65
CA LEU A 149 0.57 6.68 3.99
C LEU A 149 1.33 5.36 3.91
N ALA A 150 2.59 5.42 3.48
CA ALA A 150 3.53 4.34 3.69
C ALA A 150 4.91 4.87 4.09
N LEU A 151 5.55 4.18 5.03
CA LEU A 151 6.96 4.33 5.32
C LEU A 151 7.73 3.28 4.51
N VAL A 152 8.64 3.75 3.69
CA VAL A 152 9.57 2.92 2.89
C VAL A 152 10.94 2.98 3.53
N GLU A 153 11.57 1.84 3.72
CA GLU A 153 12.95 1.71 4.16
C GLU A 153 13.72 0.74 3.26
N ALA A 154 14.90 1.11 2.83
CA ALA A 154 15.73 0.31 1.94
C ALA A 154 14.97 -0.22 0.69
N GLY A 155 14.09 0.59 0.11
CA GLY A 155 13.30 0.25 -1.07
C GLY A 155 12.16 -0.74 -0.84
N GLN A 156 11.77 -0.97 0.42
CA GLN A 156 10.64 -1.82 0.78
C GLN A 156 9.65 -1.06 1.68
N THR A 157 8.35 -1.28 1.46
CA THR A 157 7.33 -0.74 2.34
C THR A 157 7.45 -1.41 3.71
N ARG A 158 7.75 -0.63 4.74
CA ARG A 158 7.96 -1.08 6.13
C ARG A 158 6.66 -1.07 6.93
N ALA A 159 5.89 0.00 6.78
CA ALA A 159 4.61 0.17 7.43
C ALA A 159 3.66 0.97 6.56
N SER A 160 2.36 0.85 6.80
CA SER A 160 1.33 1.57 6.08
C SER A 160 0.12 1.91 6.94
N TRP A 161 -0.53 3.02 6.60
CA TRP A 161 -1.75 3.53 7.22
C TRP A 161 -2.72 3.95 6.12
N MET A 162 -3.96 3.47 6.21
CA MET A 162 -5.04 3.84 5.31
C MET A 162 -6.27 4.20 6.15
N ALA A 163 -6.61 5.47 6.23
CA ALA A 163 -7.82 5.92 6.89
C ALA A 163 -8.96 6.06 5.87
N VAL A 164 -10.12 5.49 6.16
CA VAL A 164 -11.36 5.61 5.37
C VAL A 164 -12.41 6.27 6.26
N PRO A 165 -12.36 7.62 6.41
CA PRO A 165 -13.03 8.30 7.50
C PRO A 165 -14.55 8.40 7.33
N ALA A 166 -15.04 8.42 6.10
CA ALA A 166 -16.47 8.56 5.80
C ALA A 166 -17.20 7.22 5.66
N ALA A 167 -16.50 6.08 5.78
CA ALA A 167 -17.12 4.76 5.74
C ALA A 167 -18.13 4.58 6.89
N ARG A 168 -19.24 3.92 6.59
CA ARG A 168 -20.28 3.70 7.62
C ARG A 168 -20.01 2.42 8.42
N PRO A 169 -20.36 2.38 9.71
CA PRO A 169 -21.06 3.45 10.47
C PRO A 169 -20.16 4.56 11.03
N SER A 170 -18.84 4.39 11.13
CA SER A 170 -17.97 5.31 11.90
C SER A 170 -16.61 5.60 11.29
N GLY A 171 -16.36 5.23 10.02
CA GLY A 171 -15.02 5.22 9.47
C GLY A 171 -14.15 4.13 10.12
N TYR A 172 -12.94 3.94 9.59
CA TYR A 172 -11.95 3.02 10.15
C TYR A 172 -10.54 3.36 9.65
N THR A 173 -9.53 2.83 10.34
CA THR A 173 -8.13 2.91 9.91
C THR A 173 -7.53 1.52 9.81
N VAL A 174 -6.91 1.23 8.65
CA VAL A 174 -6.10 0.02 8.43
C VAL A 174 -4.65 0.38 8.68
N VAL A 175 -3.97 -0.39 9.51
CA VAL A 175 -2.55 -0.25 9.81
C VAL A 175 -1.86 -1.59 9.56
N ALA A 176 -0.78 -1.59 8.79
CA ALA A 176 0.03 -2.76 8.60
C ALA A 176 1.51 -2.47 8.84
N GLU A 177 2.21 -3.46 9.38
CA GLU A 177 3.64 -3.43 9.57
C GLU A 177 4.24 -4.75 9.06
N ARG A 178 5.30 -4.64 8.28
CA ARG A 178 5.97 -5.80 7.67
C ARG A 178 6.41 -6.80 8.74
N GLY A 179 5.90 -8.03 8.62
CA GLY A 179 6.13 -9.13 9.55
C GLY A 179 5.32 -9.06 10.86
N ALA A 180 4.48 -8.03 11.05
CA ALA A 180 3.64 -7.90 12.23
C ALA A 180 2.13 -8.04 11.95
N GLY A 181 1.77 -8.12 10.67
CA GLY A 181 0.39 -8.30 10.23
C GLY A 181 -0.38 -7.00 10.07
N THR A 182 -1.67 -7.14 9.75
CA THR A 182 -2.61 -6.03 9.50
C THR A 182 -3.63 -5.90 10.61
N ARG A 183 -3.98 -4.67 10.96
CA ARG A 183 -5.02 -4.32 11.96
C ARG A 183 -6.02 -3.35 11.35
N ILE A 184 -7.28 -3.47 11.74
CA ILE A 184 -8.32 -2.46 11.52
C ILE A 184 -8.77 -1.97 12.90
N ASP A 185 -8.64 -0.67 13.16
CA ASP A 185 -8.96 -0.03 14.44
C ASP A 185 -8.33 -0.78 15.63
N GLY A 186 -7.04 -1.12 15.49
CA GLY A 186 -6.25 -1.85 16.48
C GLY A 186 -6.51 -3.35 16.55
N ARG A 187 -7.56 -3.89 15.91
CA ARG A 187 -7.87 -5.33 15.92
C ARG A 187 -7.14 -6.04 14.79
N ARG A 188 -6.37 -7.06 15.12
CA ARG A 188 -5.67 -7.88 14.13
C ARG A 188 -6.67 -8.57 13.21
N ILE A 189 -6.39 -8.51 11.89
CA ILE A 189 -7.15 -9.21 10.88
C ILE A 189 -6.45 -10.53 10.57
N ASN A 190 -7.22 -11.60 10.58
CA ASN A 190 -6.80 -12.89 10.09
C ASN A 190 -7.36 -13.09 8.69
N PRO A 191 -6.62 -13.76 7.78
CA PRO A 191 -7.13 -14.05 6.46
C PRO A 191 -8.45 -14.81 6.54
N SER A 192 -9.46 -14.35 5.83
CA SER A 192 -10.67 -15.13 5.61
C SER A 192 -10.51 -15.93 4.33
N PRO A 193 -10.70 -17.26 4.34
CA PRO A 193 -10.73 -18.02 3.10
C PRO A 193 -11.85 -17.49 2.21
N PRO A 194 -11.68 -17.47 0.88
CA PRO A 194 -12.75 -17.11 -0.04
C PRO A 194 -13.94 -18.05 0.18
N ALA A 195 -15.09 -17.48 0.50
CA ALA A 195 -16.27 -18.23 0.95
C ALA A 195 -17.13 -18.75 -0.20
N GLN A 196 -16.75 -18.54 -1.48
CA GLN A 196 -17.68 -18.65 -2.59
C GLN A 196 -17.13 -19.49 -3.75
N THR A 197 -18.01 -20.12 -4.51
CA THR A 197 -17.70 -20.85 -5.75
C THR A 197 -17.17 -19.92 -6.86
N LEU A 198 -17.59 -18.64 -6.87
CA LEU A 198 -17.07 -17.59 -7.75
C LEU A 198 -16.51 -16.45 -6.89
N PRO A 199 -15.24 -16.09 -7.05
CA PRO A 199 -14.66 -15.00 -6.29
C PRO A 199 -15.21 -13.65 -6.76
N ARG A 200 -15.42 -12.73 -5.80
CA ARG A 200 -15.90 -11.36 -6.03
C ARG A 200 -14.74 -10.46 -6.41
N GLY A 201 -14.79 -9.87 -7.59
CA GLY A 201 -13.66 -9.10 -8.10
C GLY A 201 -14.01 -7.79 -8.79
N THR A 202 -13.08 -6.84 -8.71
CA THR A 202 -13.11 -5.58 -9.46
C THR A 202 -11.95 -5.54 -10.46
N VAL A 203 -12.18 -5.02 -11.66
CA VAL A 203 -11.18 -4.86 -12.71
C VAL A 203 -11.11 -3.40 -13.12
N HIS A 204 -9.99 -2.74 -12.83
CA HIS A 204 -9.75 -1.36 -13.24
C HIS A 204 -9.15 -1.32 -14.64
N THR A 205 -10.00 -1.12 -15.66
CA THR A 205 -9.58 -1.11 -17.08
C THR A 205 -9.28 0.28 -17.61
N ARG A 206 -9.69 1.36 -16.95
CA ARG A 206 -9.63 2.74 -17.43
C ARG A 206 -8.23 3.15 -17.91
N MET A 207 -7.20 2.80 -17.16
CA MET A 207 -5.81 3.15 -17.47
C MET A 207 -5.06 2.05 -18.24
N MET A 208 -5.74 0.95 -18.58
CA MET A 208 -5.15 -0.12 -19.42
C MET A 208 -5.14 0.28 -20.88
N PRO A 209 -4.12 -0.15 -21.66
CA PRO A 209 -4.22 -0.15 -23.11
C PRO A 209 -5.49 -0.90 -23.54
N ALA A 210 -6.22 -0.37 -24.52
CA ALA A 210 -7.54 -0.89 -24.90
C ALA A 210 -7.54 -2.40 -25.23
N GLU A 211 -6.48 -2.90 -25.86
CA GLU A 211 -6.33 -4.33 -26.18
C GLU A 211 -6.17 -5.17 -24.89
N SER A 212 -5.31 -4.74 -23.96
CA SER A 212 -5.13 -5.40 -22.67
C SER A 212 -6.42 -5.42 -21.86
N ALA A 213 -7.16 -4.30 -21.84
CA ALA A 213 -8.44 -4.20 -21.17
C ALA A 213 -9.45 -5.21 -21.72
N ARG A 214 -9.59 -5.32 -23.06
CA ARG A 214 -10.46 -6.30 -23.69
C ARG A 214 -10.08 -7.73 -23.33
N GLN A 215 -8.79 -8.07 -23.45
CA GLN A 215 -8.28 -9.41 -23.13
C GLN A 215 -8.55 -9.79 -21.67
N VAL A 216 -8.28 -8.89 -20.71
CA VAL A 216 -8.54 -9.13 -19.28
C VAL A 216 -10.03 -9.38 -19.04
N VAL A 217 -10.91 -8.52 -19.56
CA VAL A 217 -12.36 -8.66 -19.39
C VAL A 217 -12.89 -9.96 -20.02
N ASP A 218 -12.45 -10.30 -21.25
CA ASP A 218 -12.92 -11.51 -21.93
C ASP A 218 -12.45 -12.79 -21.20
N ARG A 219 -11.21 -12.83 -20.73
CA ARG A 219 -10.67 -13.98 -19.99
C ARG A 219 -11.31 -14.18 -18.63
N LEU A 220 -11.79 -13.11 -17.98
CA LEU A 220 -12.50 -13.16 -16.70
C LEU A 220 -13.99 -13.44 -16.83
N ARG A 221 -14.54 -13.43 -18.04
CA ARG A 221 -15.96 -13.65 -18.28
C ARG A 221 -16.44 -14.97 -17.67
N ASN A 222 -17.49 -14.92 -16.84
CA ASN A 222 -18.06 -16.05 -16.10
C ASN A 222 -17.11 -16.75 -15.10
N ARG A 223 -15.97 -16.15 -14.77
CA ARG A 223 -15.01 -16.71 -13.81
C ARG A 223 -15.02 -16.02 -12.46
N HIS A 224 -15.72 -14.89 -12.34
CA HIS A 224 -15.87 -14.16 -11.09
C HIS A 224 -17.24 -13.48 -11.02
N GLU A 225 -17.64 -13.07 -9.83
CA GLU A 225 -18.75 -12.17 -9.57
C GLU A 225 -18.26 -10.73 -9.64
N PRO A 226 -18.65 -9.94 -10.65
CA PRO A 226 -18.18 -8.56 -10.78
C PRO A 226 -18.64 -7.70 -9.61
N ARG A 227 -17.72 -6.91 -9.07
CA ARG A 227 -17.99 -5.86 -8.08
C ARG A 227 -17.68 -4.49 -8.68
N ALA A 228 -18.54 -3.53 -8.38
CA ALA A 228 -18.29 -2.15 -8.79
C ALA A 228 -16.99 -1.62 -8.17
N SER A 229 -16.29 -0.77 -8.92
CA SER A 229 -15.18 0.00 -8.37
C SER A 229 -15.70 1.02 -7.36
N THR A 230 -14.99 1.18 -6.26
CA THR A 230 -15.26 2.23 -5.29
C THR A 230 -14.68 3.59 -5.74
N GLY A 231 -13.73 3.58 -6.69
CA GLY A 231 -13.07 4.77 -7.18
C GLY A 231 -11.94 5.30 -6.29
N ALA A 232 -11.56 4.55 -5.26
CA ALA A 232 -10.48 4.90 -4.34
C ALA A 232 -9.70 3.66 -3.91
N ALA A 233 -8.37 3.71 -3.94
CA ALA A 233 -7.50 2.59 -3.61
C ALA A 233 -7.64 2.16 -2.15
N ALA A 234 -7.72 3.12 -1.21
CA ALA A 234 -7.90 2.84 0.22
C ALA A 234 -9.12 1.97 0.49
N THR A 235 -10.25 2.26 -0.16
CA THR A 235 -11.49 1.49 0.00
C THR A 235 -11.44 0.15 -0.72
N GLU A 236 -10.79 0.07 -1.90
CA GLU A 236 -10.60 -1.19 -2.64
C GLU A 236 -9.73 -2.18 -1.87
N TYR A 237 -8.56 -1.75 -1.39
CA TYR A 237 -7.68 -2.60 -0.58
C TYR A 237 -8.34 -3.02 0.74
N SER A 238 -9.03 -2.08 1.40
CA SER A 238 -9.77 -2.37 2.62
C SER A 238 -10.89 -3.38 2.40
N ALA A 239 -11.58 -3.33 1.24
CA ALA A 239 -12.62 -4.29 0.89
C ALA A 239 -12.08 -5.72 0.76
N ILE A 240 -10.85 -5.90 0.25
CA ILE A 240 -10.18 -7.20 0.23
C ILE A 240 -9.87 -7.66 1.65
N ILE A 241 -9.28 -6.80 2.47
CA ILE A 241 -8.87 -7.12 3.85
C ILE A 241 -10.08 -7.49 4.72
N ARG A 242 -11.23 -6.83 4.50
CA ARG A 242 -12.47 -7.08 5.23
C ARG A 242 -13.27 -8.27 4.69
N GLY A 243 -12.88 -8.81 3.54
CA GLY A 243 -13.60 -9.88 2.87
C GLY A 243 -14.89 -9.44 2.13
N ASP A 244 -15.02 -8.15 1.79
CA ASP A 244 -16.11 -7.63 0.94
C ASP A 244 -15.82 -7.90 -0.54
N LYS A 245 -14.55 -7.98 -0.92
CA LYS A 245 -14.02 -8.38 -2.23
C LYS A 245 -12.97 -9.48 -2.03
N ASP A 246 -12.79 -10.32 -3.04
CA ASP A 246 -11.80 -11.40 -3.00
C ASP A 246 -10.55 -11.04 -3.80
N PHE A 247 -10.69 -10.23 -4.88
CA PHE A 247 -9.57 -9.69 -5.63
C PHE A 247 -9.90 -8.36 -6.33
N VAL A 248 -8.83 -7.62 -6.67
CA VAL A 248 -8.87 -6.42 -7.52
C VAL A 248 -7.72 -6.51 -8.52
N ILE A 249 -7.97 -6.08 -9.77
CA ILE A 249 -6.95 -5.98 -10.81
C ILE A 249 -6.70 -4.51 -11.14
N TYR A 250 -5.43 -4.11 -11.03
CA TYR A 250 -4.93 -2.78 -11.36
C TYR A 250 -4.00 -2.82 -12.57
N TYR A 251 -3.74 -1.64 -13.16
CA TYR A 251 -2.75 -1.46 -14.22
C TYR A 251 -1.80 -0.29 -13.93
N ARG A 252 -2.33 0.90 -13.64
CA ARG A 252 -1.52 2.04 -13.19
C ARG A 252 -1.11 1.81 -11.73
N LEU A 253 0.20 1.95 -11.44
CA LEU A 253 0.77 1.58 -10.16
C LEU A 253 1.50 2.76 -9.52
N LEU A 254 0.77 3.84 -9.22
CA LEU A 254 1.34 4.97 -8.49
C LEU A 254 1.76 4.53 -7.08
N PRO A 255 2.98 4.86 -6.62
CA PRO A 255 3.51 4.27 -5.39
C PRO A 255 2.71 4.66 -4.14
N TRP A 256 2.15 5.86 -4.07
CA TRP A 256 1.35 6.30 -2.93
C TRP A 256 -0.02 5.62 -2.85
N ASP A 257 -0.64 5.24 -3.99
CA ASP A 257 -1.90 4.46 -4.03
C ASP A 257 -1.68 2.99 -3.66
N HIS A 258 -0.56 2.41 -4.11
CA HIS A 258 -0.40 0.95 -4.12
C HIS A 258 0.52 0.39 -3.04
N ALA A 259 1.57 1.11 -2.62
CA ALA A 259 2.46 0.62 -1.59
C ALA A 259 1.76 0.39 -0.24
N PRO A 260 0.90 1.32 0.23
CA PRO A 260 0.17 1.11 1.47
C PRO A 260 -0.75 -0.11 1.42
N GLY A 261 -1.57 -0.18 0.36
CA GLY A 261 -2.58 -1.23 0.20
C GLY A 261 -1.99 -2.61 -0.03
N THR A 262 -0.93 -2.72 -0.86
CA THR A 262 -0.28 -4.01 -1.12
C THR A 262 0.40 -4.58 0.12
N LEU A 263 1.04 -3.74 0.95
CA LEU A 263 1.56 -4.19 2.23
C LEU A 263 0.43 -4.69 3.11
N ALA A 264 -0.65 -3.91 3.27
CA ALA A 264 -1.76 -4.25 4.15
C ALA A 264 -2.44 -5.57 3.74
N VAL A 265 -2.68 -5.79 2.44
CA VAL A 265 -3.24 -7.05 1.95
C VAL A 265 -2.27 -8.22 2.17
N THR A 266 -0.97 -8.03 1.89
CA THR A 266 0.03 -9.09 2.06
C THR A 266 0.18 -9.50 3.52
N GLU A 267 0.24 -8.54 4.43
CA GLU A 267 0.33 -8.78 5.89
C GLU A 267 -0.98 -9.33 6.47
N ALA A 268 -2.11 -9.15 5.78
CA ALA A 268 -3.37 -9.84 6.09
C ALA A 268 -3.44 -11.27 5.52
N GLY A 269 -2.38 -11.78 4.86
CA GLY A 269 -2.32 -13.13 4.29
C GLY A 269 -2.67 -13.21 2.80
N GLY A 270 -2.94 -12.09 2.14
CA GLY A 270 -3.18 -11.99 0.71
C GLY A 270 -1.90 -11.95 -0.12
N ALA A 271 -2.04 -11.56 -1.39
CA ALA A 271 -0.92 -11.38 -2.31
C ALA A 271 -1.19 -10.29 -3.35
N ALA A 272 -0.11 -9.69 -3.85
CA ALA A 272 -0.12 -8.79 -5.02
C ALA A 272 0.89 -9.31 -6.04
N LEU A 273 0.42 -9.80 -7.20
CA LEU A 273 1.23 -10.48 -8.22
C LEU A 273 1.03 -9.84 -9.60
N HIS A 274 2.10 -9.77 -10.38
CA HIS A 274 2.04 -9.46 -11.80
C HIS A 274 1.71 -10.71 -12.64
N LEU A 275 1.44 -10.54 -13.93
CA LEU A 275 1.12 -11.68 -14.82
C LEU A 275 2.26 -12.69 -14.97
N ASP A 276 3.52 -12.27 -14.82
CA ASP A 276 4.69 -13.15 -14.81
C ASP A 276 4.88 -13.90 -13.49
N GLY A 277 4.03 -13.66 -12.50
CA GLY A 277 4.09 -14.26 -11.17
C GLY A 277 5.02 -13.53 -10.19
N SER A 278 5.75 -12.51 -10.63
CA SER A 278 6.56 -11.69 -9.73
C SER A 278 5.67 -10.87 -8.78
N PRO A 279 6.09 -10.65 -7.52
CA PRO A 279 5.34 -9.83 -6.59
C PRO A 279 5.44 -8.35 -6.97
N TYR A 280 4.40 -7.57 -6.62
CA TYR A 280 4.47 -6.12 -6.66
C TYR A 280 5.67 -5.59 -5.88
N SER A 281 6.29 -4.56 -6.44
CA SER A 281 7.36 -3.79 -5.79
C SER A 281 7.19 -2.31 -6.11
N LEU A 282 7.84 -1.43 -5.33
CA LEU A 282 7.86 0.02 -5.57
C LEU A 282 8.48 0.42 -6.93
N ARG A 283 9.20 -0.50 -7.58
CA ARG A 283 9.83 -0.33 -8.90
C ARG A 283 9.04 -0.98 -10.03
N SER A 284 7.87 -1.54 -9.73
CA SER A 284 7.04 -2.17 -10.75
C SER A 284 6.54 -1.12 -11.75
N PRO A 285 6.75 -1.33 -13.05
CA PRO A 285 6.14 -0.48 -14.07
C PRO A 285 4.63 -0.67 -14.09
N ASN A 286 3.91 0.23 -14.75
CA ASN A 286 2.48 0.04 -15.00
C ASN A 286 2.23 -1.23 -15.79
N GLN A 287 1.52 -2.17 -15.19
CA GLN A 287 1.19 -3.47 -15.77
C GLN A 287 0.01 -4.12 -15.02
N VAL A 288 -0.59 -5.13 -15.63
CA VAL A 288 -1.66 -5.89 -14.98
C VAL A 288 -1.13 -6.51 -13.69
N THR A 289 -1.74 -6.11 -12.58
CA THR A 289 -1.39 -6.52 -11.24
C THR A 289 -2.63 -7.01 -10.52
N ILE A 290 -2.56 -8.22 -10.01
CA ILE A 290 -3.64 -8.90 -9.30
C ILE A 290 -3.37 -8.79 -7.81
N VAL A 291 -4.30 -8.18 -7.09
CA VAL A 291 -4.28 -8.12 -5.61
C VAL A 291 -5.42 -8.99 -5.11
N ALA A 292 -5.14 -9.97 -4.27
CA ALA A 292 -6.14 -10.94 -3.84
C ALA A 292 -6.01 -11.29 -2.35
N ALA A 293 -7.13 -11.73 -1.76
CA ALA A 293 -7.24 -12.09 -0.35
C ALA A 293 -6.38 -13.31 0.05
N SER A 294 -5.91 -14.12 -0.92
CA SER A 294 -4.93 -15.17 -0.69
C SER A 294 -3.99 -15.31 -1.90
N ARG A 295 -2.81 -15.89 -1.64
CA ARG A 295 -1.86 -16.21 -2.72
C ARG A 295 -2.43 -17.22 -3.70
N GLU A 296 -3.16 -18.22 -3.22
CA GLU A 296 -3.80 -19.21 -4.07
C GLU A 296 -4.80 -18.58 -5.04
N LEU A 297 -5.63 -17.66 -4.55
CA LEU A 297 -6.56 -16.92 -5.40
C LEU A 297 -5.83 -16.02 -6.41
N ALA A 298 -4.77 -15.32 -6.00
CA ALA A 298 -3.96 -14.51 -6.92
C ALA A 298 -3.39 -15.34 -8.07
N GLU A 299 -2.84 -16.53 -7.76
CA GLU A 299 -2.34 -17.48 -8.77
C GLU A 299 -3.46 -18.03 -9.67
N THR A 300 -4.64 -18.32 -9.10
CA THR A 300 -5.81 -18.76 -9.86
C THR A 300 -6.27 -17.69 -10.85
N VAL A 301 -6.42 -16.44 -10.39
CA VAL A 301 -6.79 -15.31 -11.25
C VAL A 301 -5.71 -15.07 -12.32
N ARG A 302 -4.44 -15.15 -11.96
CA ARG A 302 -3.32 -15.07 -12.90
C ARG A 302 -3.40 -16.13 -13.99
N ALA A 303 -3.65 -17.37 -13.62
CA ALA A 303 -3.81 -18.48 -14.58
C ALA A 303 -5.00 -18.30 -15.54
N TRP A 304 -6.03 -17.55 -15.13
CA TRP A 304 -7.11 -17.17 -16.06
C TRP A 304 -6.70 -16.15 -17.10
N LEU A 305 -5.69 -15.31 -16.75
CA LEU A 305 -5.24 -14.19 -17.56
C LEU A 305 -4.02 -14.52 -18.47
N THR A 306 -3.33 -15.60 -18.22
CA THR A 306 -2.22 -16.10 -19.03
C THR A 306 -2.67 -17.22 -19.97
#